data_3a46234be07974ef3303e5a473a9cfc5
#
_entry.id   3a46234be07974ef3303e5a473a9cfc5
#
_cell.length_a   1.000
_cell.length_b   1.000
_cell.length_c   1.000
_cell.angle_alpha   90.00
_cell.angle_beta   90.00
_cell.angle_gamma   90.00
#
_symmetry.space_group_name_H-M   'P 1'
#
loop_
_entity.id
_entity.type
_entity.pdbx_description
1 polymer ?
#
loop_
_entity_poly.entity_id
_entity_poly.type
_entity_poly.pdbx_seq_one_letter_code
_entity_poly.pdbx_strand_id
1 'polypeptide(L)'
;MRFVRSVTIAMFAVVASVAPSVGAATRGTYVAVGDSYSSGAGLGPYLAGAAGCERSRESFPTRIARSQPGLRFDFLACAGATTSQVQAQVSGARTALGHAALVTVTAGGNDLSFSNLLTSCVGGALTASSTVVRYYGVVSGTTACTRAVTTAAGLLGASLDPSTGALSAPWSVTDANQTAQSPLEHRLGALLRSVLSSSTSGNGGSGARVVVVDYPILIGAPTTPVCLVGPAPLRFSSAAGLYPAFPAIAANELLAVNMLLRRETATVVARLRAHASRLVLANPVRFQPINCATGTSRDLNGLTLASLESGGSFHPTAVGQTVLAGAVRNQLRR
;
A
#
# COMPACT_ATOMS: atom_id res chain seq x y z
N MET A 1 12.22 -86.23 -38.46
CA MET A 1 11.39 -85.79 -37.29
C MET A 1 11.96 -84.50 -36.75
N ARG A 2 11.31 -83.37 -37.02
CA ARG A 2 11.70 -82.06 -36.50
C ARG A 2 10.69 -81.61 -35.44
N PHE A 3 11.12 -81.48 -34.19
CA PHE A 3 10.35 -81.00 -33.07
C PHE A 3 10.31 -79.48 -33.14
N VAL A 4 9.08 -78.84 -33.29
CA VAL A 4 8.85 -77.43 -33.16
C VAL A 4 8.50 -77.17 -31.67
N ARG A 5 9.34 -76.43 -30.96
CA ARG A 5 9.04 -75.95 -29.60
C ARG A 5 8.26 -74.62 -29.70
N SER A 6 7.01 -74.61 -29.29
CA SER A 6 6.23 -73.40 -29.10
C SER A 6 6.65 -72.65 -27.85
N VAL A 7 7.05 -71.40 -27.99
CA VAL A 7 7.35 -70.48 -26.89
C VAL A 7 6.11 -69.64 -26.64
N THR A 8 5.46 -69.80 -25.50
CA THR A 8 4.33 -68.99 -25.06
C THR A 8 4.86 -67.78 -24.31
N ILE A 9 4.72 -66.58 -24.87
CA ILE A 9 5.07 -65.30 -24.21
C ILE A 9 3.86 -64.84 -23.40
N ALA A 10 3.97 -64.86 -22.08
CA ALA A 10 2.97 -64.27 -21.18
C ALA A 10 3.19 -62.77 -21.09
N MET A 11 2.23 -62.00 -21.62
CA MET A 11 2.18 -60.55 -21.45
C MET A 11 1.61 -60.20 -20.09
N PHE A 12 2.45 -59.70 -19.16
CA PHE A 12 1.98 -59.11 -17.94
C PHE A 12 1.54 -57.66 -18.20
N ALA A 13 0.23 -57.40 -18.13
CA ALA A 13 -0.32 -56.05 -18.14
C ALA A 13 -0.08 -55.38 -16.77
N VAL A 14 0.81 -54.40 -16.73
CA VAL A 14 0.99 -53.56 -15.55
C VAL A 14 -0.16 -52.52 -15.53
N VAL A 15 -1.17 -52.74 -14.70
CA VAL A 15 -2.21 -51.74 -14.43
C VAL A 15 -1.62 -50.68 -13.49
N ALA A 16 -1.19 -49.56 -14.06
CA ALA A 16 -0.81 -48.41 -13.28
C ALA A 16 -2.06 -47.80 -12.61
N SER A 17 -2.22 -48.02 -11.31
CA SER A 17 -3.24 -47.39 -10.50
C SER A 17 -2.89 -45.89 -10.38
N VAL A 18 -3.58 -45.04 -11.15
CA VAL A 18 -3.54 -43.58 -10.97
C VAL A 18 -4.34 -43.29 -9.68
N ALA A 19 -3.65 -43.15 -8.57
CA ALA A 19 -4.27 -42.64 -7.34
C ALA A 19 -4.81 -41.21 -7.62
N PRO A 20 -6.07 -40.90 -7.32
CA PRO A 20 -6.56 -39.54 -7.42
C PRO A 20 -5.72 -38.69 -6.47
N SER A 21 -5.10 -37.63 -6.99
CA SER A 21 -4.45 -36.62 -6.18
C SER A 21 -5.54 -35.95 -5.33
N VAL A 22 -5.60 -36.33 -4.04
CA VAL A 22 -6.42 -35.62 -3.06
C VAL A 22 -5.88 -34.20 -3.00
N GLY A 23 -6.56 -33.29 -3.70
CA GLY A 23 -6.25 -31.87 -3.61
C GLY A 23 -6.29 -31.48 -2.13
N ALA A 24 -5.17 -30.94 -1.61
CA ALA A 24 -5.10 -30.52 -0.23
C ALA A 24 -6.27 -29.56 0.05
N ALA A 25 -7.18 -29.95 0.95
CA ALA A 25 -8.31 -29.12 1.35
C ALA A 25 -7.75 -27.76 1.79
N THR A 26 -8.19 -26.69 1.14
CA THR A 26 -7.77 -25.32 1.48
C THR A 26 -8.23 -25.00 2.90
N ARG A 27 -7.28 -24.63 3.77
CA ARG A 27 -7.54 -24.30 5.18
C ARG A 27 -8.25 -22.96 5.38
N GLY A 28 -8.81 -22.37 4.32
CA GLY A 28 -9.47 -21.06 4.33
C GLY A 28 -8.99 -20.17 3.18
N THR A 29 -9.37 -18.91 3.25
CA THR A 29 -9.05 -17.91 2.22
C THR A 29 -8.14 -16.82 2.80
N TYR A 30 -7.18 -16.36 2.02
CA TYR A 30 -6.51 -15.08 2.22
C TYR A 30 -7.16 -14.05 1.29
N VAL A 31 -7.79 -13.03 1.85
CA VAL A 31 -8.42 -11.93 1.10
C VAL A 31 -7.55 -10.68 1.25
N ALA A 32 -7.10 -10.13 0.12
CA ALA A 32 -6.36 -8.87 0.09
C ALA A 32 -7.22 -7.78 -0.55
N VAL A 33 -7.66 -6.82 0.26
CA VAL A 33 -8.36 -5.62 -0.18
C VAL A 33 -7.48 -4.40 0.01
N GLY A 34 -7.76 -3.33 -0.73
CA GLY A 34 -7.02 -2.09 -0.56
C GLY A 34 -6.81 -1.33 -1.86
N ASP A 35 -5.85 -0.43 -1.80
CA ASP A 35 -5.49 0.51 -2.86
C ASP A 35 -4.21 0.09 -3.62
N SER A 36 -3.52 1.08 -4.21
CA SER A 36 -2.30 0.88 -5.00
C SER A 36 -1.14 0.28 -4.22
N TYR A 37 -1.04 0.51 -2.91
CA TYR A 37 -0.01 -0.09 -2.07
C TYR A 37 -0.20 -1.58 -1.91
N SER A 38 -1.46 -2.04 -1.81
CA SER A 38 -1.80 -3.47 -1.85
C SER A 38 -1.75 -4.04 -3.26
N SER A 39 -2.23 -3.32 -4.28
CA SER A 39 -2.22 -3.84 -5.65
C SER A 39 -0.80 -4.03 -6.20
N GLY A 40 0.15 -3.21 -5.75
CA GLY A 40 1.52 -3.20 -6.25
C GLY A 40 1.66 -2.37 -7.53
N ALA A 41 0.92 -1.26 -7.58
CA ALA A 41 0.98 -0.30 -8.69
C ALA A 41 2.44 0.12 -9.00
N GLY A 42 2.75 0.28 -10.27
CA GLY A 42 4.09 0.60 -10.75
C GLY A 42 5.02 -0.62 -10.87
N LEU A 43 4.58 -1.84 -10.51
CA LEU A 43 5.37 -3.07 -10.58
C LEU A 43 4.75 -4.09 -11.56
N GLY A 44 4.85 -3.81 -12.85
CA GLY A 44 4.48 -4.81 -13.87
C GLY A 44 5.39 -6.06 -13.85
N PRO A 45 5.00 -7.15 -14.51
CA PRO A 45 3.73 -7.33 -15.20
C PRO A 45 2.56 -7.56 -14.24
N TYR A 46 1.39 -7.02 -14.61
CA TYR A 46 0.17 -7.19 -13.84
C TYR A 46 -0.52 -8.52 -14.13
N LEU A 47 -1.36 -8.96 -13.20
CA LEU A 47 -2.16 -10.18 -13.35
C LEU A 47 -3.21 -9.99 -14.45
N ALA A 48 -3.44 -11.04 -15.24
CA ALA A 48 -4.47 -11.04 -16.26
C ALA A 48 -5.86 -10.77 -15.64
N GLY A 49 -6.70 -10.01 -16.35
CA GLY A 49 -8.04 -9.64 -15.87
C GLY A 49 -8.07 -8.55 -14.79
N ALA A 50 -6.91 -8.02 -14.38
CA ALA A 50 -6.79 -6.95 -13.39
C ALA A 50 -6.60 -5.57 -14.04
N ALA A 51 -7.03 -5.39 -15.29
CA ALA A 51 -6.92 -4.13 -16.01
C ALA A 51 -7.52 -2.98 -15.19
N GLY A 52 -6.78 -1.90 -15.06
CA GLY A 52 -7.17 -0.74 -14.25
C GLY A 52 -6.94 -0.87 -12.74
N CYS A 53 -6.78 -2.08 -12.19
CA CYS A 53 -6.47 -2.27 -10.77
C CYS A 53 -4.98 -2.48 -10.48
N GLU A 54 -4.15 -2.68 -11.51
CA GLU A 54 -2.69 -2.81 -11.41
C GLU A 54 -2.23 -3.85 -10.37
N ARG A 55 -2.87 -5.03 -10.34
CA ARG A 55 -2.51 -6.10 -9.41
C ARG A 55 -1.25 -6.80 -9.86
N SER A 56 -0.17 -6.60 -9.12
CA SER A 56 1.17 -7.10 -9.44
C SER A 56 1.46 -8.47 -8.81
N ARG A 57 2.20 -9.30 -9.55
CA ARG A 57 2.79 -10.54 -9.01
C ARG A 57 3.85 -10.25 -7.93
N GLU A 58 4.39 -9.03 -7.90
CA GLU A 58 5.43 -8.59 -6.95
C GLU A 58 4.87 -7.83 -5.75
N SER A 59 3.56 -7.63 -5.66
CA SER A 59 2.91 -6.97 -4.54
C SER A 59 3.08 -7.74 -3.23
N PHE A 60 3.01 -7.06 -2.07
CA PHE A 60 3.13 -7.72 -0.78
C PHE A 60 2.03 -8.77 -0.55
N PRO A 61 0.76 -8.58 -1.01
CA PRO A 61 -0.23 -9.64 -0.86
C PRO A 61 0.14 -10.90 -1.61
N THR A 62 0.65 -10.78 -2.84
CA THR A 62 1.11 -11.94 -3.61
C THR A 62 2.28 -12.66 -2.92
N ARG A 63 3.20 -11.90 -2.32
CA ARG A 63 4.33 -12.46 -1.54
C ARG A 63 3.85 -13.16 -0.26
N ILE A 64 2.81 -12.67 0.40
CA ILE A 64 2.17 -13.33 1.54
C ILE A 64 1.46 -14.61 1.08
N ALA A 65 0.67 -14.55 0.00
CA ALA A 65 -0.01 -15.72 -0.55
C ALA A 65 0.95 -16.87 -0.86
N ARG A 66 2.10 -16.58 -1.48
CA ARG A 66 3.16 -17.58 -1.73
C ARG A 66 3.73 -18.21 -0.45
N SER A 67 3.72 -17.48 0.66
CA SER A 67 4.18 -18.00 1.97
C SER A 67 3.08 -18.72 2.75
N GLN A 68 1.84 -18.76 2.23
CA GLN A 68 0.66 -19.38 2.83
C GLN A 68 -0.03 -20.34 1.83
N PRO A 69 0.67 -21.38 1.32
CA PRO A 69 0.18 -22.21 0.22
C PRO A 69 -1.09 -23.02 0.56
N GLY A 70 -1.44 -23.10 1.85
CA GLY A 70 -2.69 -23.74 2.30
C GLY A 70 -3.93 -22.85 2.24
N LEU A 71 -3.77 -21.55 1.87
CA LEU A 71 -4.90 -20.63 1.74
C LEU A 71 -5.22 -20.37 0.26
N ARG A 72 -6.50 -20.34 -0.08
CA ARG A 72 -6.94 -19.77 -1.36
C ARG A 72 -6.68 -18.26 -1.33
N PHE A 73 -6.19 -17.70 -2.42
CA PHE A 73 -5.88 -16.27 -2.49
C PHE A 73 -6.89 -15.50 -3.32
N ASP A 74 -7.61 -14.57 -2.69
CA ASP A 74 -8.53 -13.64 -3.34
C ASP A 74 -7.92 -12.24 -3.32
N PHE A 75 -7.44 -11.78 -4.48
CA PHE A 75 -6.74 -10.52 -4.62
C PHE A 75 -7.68 -9.45 -5.21
N LEU A 76 -8.19 -8.57 -4.38
CA LEU A 76 -9.24 -7.59 -4.72
C LEU A 76 -8.76 -6.15 -4.71
N ALA A 77 -7.56 -5.88 -4.19
CA ALA A 77 -7.02 -4.53 -4.15
C ALA A 77 -6.98 -3.90 -5.55
N CYS A 78 -7.20 -2.58 -5.60
CA CYS A 78 -7.28 -1.83 -6.85
C CYS A 78 -6.57 -0.48 -6.70
N ALA A 79 -5.68 -0.15 -7.64
CA ALA A 79 -4.98 1.13 -7.65
C ALA A 79 -5.99 2.29 -7.63
N GLY A 80 -5.69 3.34 -6.86
CA GLY A 80 -6.54 4.51 -6.72
C GLY A 80 -7.76 4.35 -5.80
N ALA A 81 -8.00 3.15 -5.21
CA ALA A 81 -9.18 2.93 -4.40
C ALA A 81 -9.19 3.78 -3.12
N THR A 82 -10.27 4.54 -2.94
CA THR A 82 -10.61 5.25 -1.69
C THR A 82 -11.18 4.28 -0.65
N THR A 83 -11.36 4.71 0.60
CA THR A 83 -12.01 3.89 1.64
C THR A 83 -13.39 3.39 1.21
N SER A 84 -14.17 4.21 0.49
CA SER A 84 -15.48 3.81 -0.05
C SER A 84 -15.36 2.70 -1.10
N GLN A 85 -14.36 2.77 -1.98
CA GLN A 85 -14.13 1.75 -3.00
C GLN A 85 -13.56 0.46 -2.38
N VAL A 86 -12.71 0.56 -1.34
CA VAL A 86 -12.29 -0.61 -0.56
C VAL A 86 -13.47 -1.24 0.18
N GLN A 87 -14.42 -0.43 0.68
CA GLN A 87 -15.69 -0.93 1.24
C GLN A 87 -16.50 -1.72 0.20
N ALA A 88 -16.51 -1.26 -1.07
CA ALA A 88 -17.15 -2.00 -2.16
C ALA A 88 -16.44 -3.33 -2.45
N GLN A 89 -15.09 -3.39 -2.38
CA GLN A 89 -14.34 -4.66 -2.47
C GLN A 89 -14.78 -5.63 -1.36
N VAL A 90 -14.90 -5.15 -0.12
CA VAL A 90 -15.38 -5.95 1.03
C VAL A 90 -16.81 -6.46 0.79
N SER A 91 -17.71 -5.59 0.33
CA SER A 91 -19.10 -5.94 0.07
C SER A 91 -19.25 -6.99 -1.05
N GLY A 92 -18.42 -6.91 -2.08
CA GLY A 92 -18.36 -7.88 -3.18
C GLY A 92 -17.73 -9.22 -2.79
N ALA A 93 -16.96 -9.27 -1.70
CA ALA A 93 -16.18 -10.43 -1.28
C ALA A 93 -16.79 -11.18 -0.06
N ARG A 94 -18.05 -10.97 0.27
CA ARG A 94 -18.65 -11.53 1.50
C ARG A 94 -18.48 -13.04 1.65
N THR A 95 -18.65 -13.78 0.57
CA THR A 95 -18.46 -15.26 0.58
C THR A 95 -17.00 -15.61 0.91
N ALA A 96 -16.03 -14.95 0.26
CA ALA A 96 -14.62 -15.20 0.53
C ALA A 96 -14.23 -14.80 1.95
N LEU A 97 -14.74 -13.67 2.43
CA LEU A 97 -14.52 -13.18 3.79
C LEU A 97 -15.11 -14.12 4.84
N GLY A 98 -16.28 -14.72 4.59
CA GLY A 98 -16.89 -15.72 5.47
C GLY A 98 -16.01 -16.98 5.65
N HIS A 99 -15.10 -17.25 4.73
CA HIS A 99 -14.11 -18.33 4.80
C HIS A 99 -12.69 -17.86 5.03
N ALA A 100 -12.49 -16.56 5.31
CA ALA A 100 -11.14 -16.01 5.42
C ALA A 100 -10.44 -16.49 6.70
N ALA A 101 -9.20 -16.94 6.55
CA ALA A 101 -8.26 -17.12 7.65
C ALA A 101 -7.39 -15.86 7.85
N LEU A 102 -7.18 -15.11 6.77
CA LEU A 102 -6.37 -13.88 6.76
C LEU A 102 -7.04 -12.83 5.87
N VAL A 103 -7.06 -11.59 6.35
CA VAL A 103 -7.42 -10.41 5.55
C VAL A 103 -6.32 -9.37 5.70
N THR A 104 -5.85 -8.78 4.59
CA THR A 104 -5.00 -7.58 4.63
C THR A 104 -5.72 -6.40 4.03
N VAL A 105 -5.51 -5.21 4.61
CA VAL A 105 -6.19 -3.96 4.23
C VAL A 105 -5.18 -2.83 4.13
N THR A 106 -5.17 -2.07 3.01
CA THR A 106 -4.61 -0.72 2.91
C THR A 106 -5.74 0.23 2.50
N ALA A 107 -5.89 1.38 3.15
CA ALA A 107 -6.92 2.37 2.79
C ALA A 107 -6.63 3.73 3.43
N GLY A 108 -7.10 4.80 2.81
CA GLY A 108 -7.07 6.15 3.35
C GLY A 108 -6.21 7.14 2.55
N GLY A 109 -5.14 6.69 1.89
CA GLY A 109 -4.27 7.57 1.12
C GLY A 109 -4.99 8.28 -0.03
N ASN A 110 -5.84 7.56 -0.77
CA ASN A 110 -6.59 8.13 -1.88
C ASN A 110 -7.75 9.03 -1.43
N ASP A 111 -8.26 8.87 -0.21
CA ASP A 111 -9.24 9.81 0.36
C ASP A 111 -8.63 11.20 0.53
N LEU A 112 -7.34 11.27 0.84
CA LEU A 112 -6.58 12.52 0.91
C LEU A 112 -6.19 13.06 -0.47
N SER A 113 -6.59 12.41 -1.56
CA SER A 113 -6.16 12.73 -2.93
C SER A 113 -4.64 12.83 -3.04
N PHE A 114 -3.92 11.84 -2.49
CA PHE A 114 -2.47 11.92 -2.28
C PHE A 114 -1.70 12.17 -3.58
N SER A 115 -2.15 11.63 -4.71
CA SER A 115 -1.57 11.91 -6.04
C SER A 115 -1.68 13.40 -6.40
N ASN A 116 -2.84 14.02 -6.17
CA ASN A 116 -3.03 15.45 -6.41
C ASN A 116 -2.18 16.30 -5.45
N LEU A 117 -2.07 15.87 -4.19
CA LEU A 117 -1.21 16.49 -3.19
C LEU A 117 0.24 16.55 -3.69
N LEU A 118 0.78 15.42 -4.13
CA LEU A 118 2.15 15.33 -4.64
C LEU A 118 2.36 16.17 -5.90
N THR A 119 1.47 16.06 -6.89
CA THR A 119 1.59 16.80 -8.16
C THR A 119 1.41 18.31 -8.00
N SER A 120 0.58 18.74 -7.05
CA SER A 120 0.38 20.17 -6.76
C SER A 120 1.58 20.81 -6.04
N CYS A 121 2.41 20.01 -5.37
CA CYS A 121 3.53 20.49 -4.58
C CYS A 121 4.89 20.31 -5.27
N VAL A 122 4.97 19.50 -6.34
CA VAL A 122 6.22 19.25 -7.03
C VAL A 122 6.64 20.47 -7.87
N GLY A 123 7.90 20.84 -7.75
CA GLY A 123 8.56 21.83 -8.59
C GLY A 123 9.80 21.23 -9.25
N GLY A 124 10.61 22.07 -9.88
CA GLY A 124 11.88 21.67 -10.48
C GLY A 124 13.07 22.45 -9.90
N ALA A 125 14.17 21.79 -9.67
CA ALA A 125 15.44 22.39 -9.29
C ALA A 125 16.47 22.26 -10.43
N LEU A 126 17.24 23.31 -10.72
CA LEU A 126 18.27 23.29 -11.78
C LEU A 126 19.48 22.44 -11.43
N THR A 127 19.76 22.27 -10.15
CA THR A 127 20.92 21.52 -9.67
C THR A 127 20.55 20.64 -8.48
N ALA A 128 21.22 19.52 -8.34
CA ALA A 128 21.12 18.65 -7.16
C ALA A 128 21.90 19.24 -5.96
N SER A 129 22.57 20.39 -6.10
CA SER A 129 23.38 21.01 -5.06
C SER A 129 22.54 21.94 -4.19
N SER A 130 22.67 21.82 -2.88
CA SER A 130 21.94 22.57 -1.87
C SER A 130 22.25 24.07 -1.80
N THR A 131 23.27 24.55 -2.52
CA THR A 131 23.82 25.90 -2.33
C THR A 131 23.20 26.96 -3.22
N VAL A 132 22.65 26.63 -4.38
CA VAL A 132 21.98 27.59 -5.27
C VAL A 132 20.83 26.90 -5.96
N VAL A 133 19.64 26.97 -5.36
CA VAL A 133 18.43 26.45 -5.98
C VAL A 133 17.70 27.58 -6.67
N ARG A 134 17.82 27.66 -7.99
CA ARG A 134 16.87 28.43 -8.80
C ARG A 134 15.70 27.54 -9.12
N TYR A 135 14.58 27.77 -8.43
CA TYR A 135 13.31 27.17 -8.80
C TYR A 135 12.85 27.73 -10.15
N TYR A 136 12.77 26.85 -11.13
CA TYR A 136 12.06 27.13 -12.39
C TYR A 136 10.83 26.23 -12.44
N GLY A 137 9.72 26.81 -12.51
CA GLY A 137 8.47 26.14 -12.61
C GLY A 137 7.58 26.49 -11.44
N VAL A 138 6.41 26.58 -11.76
CA VAL A 138 5.21 26.87 -11.03
C VAL A 138 5.43 26.93 -9.52
N VAL A 139 6.10 27.98 -9.08
CA VAL A 139 6.00 28.47 -7.70
C VAL A 139 4.64 29.18 -7.51
N SER A 140 3.76 29.16 -8.50
CA SER A 140 2.32 29.15 -8.27
C SER A 140 1.92 27.95 -7.38
N GLY A 141 2.84 27.08 -7.15
CA GLY A 141 2.84 25.98 -6.21
C GLY A 141 2.43 26.32 -4.81
N THR A 142 2.71 27.48 -4.32
CA THR A 142 2.26 27.81 -2.98
C THR A 142 0.74 27.74 -2.86
N THR A 143 -0.03 28.34 -3.76
CA THR A 143 -1.50 28.34 -3.63
C THR A 143 -2.12 26.98 -3.91
N ALA A 144 -1.66 26.25 -4.94
CA ALA A 144 -2.20 24.93 -5.29
C ALA A 144 -1.76 23.88 -4.27
N CYS A 145 -0.47 23.87 -3.87
CA CYS A 145 0.06 22.99 -2.85
C CYS A 145 -0.62 23.26 -1.50
N THR A 146 -0.65 24.51 -1.02
CA THR A 146 -1.30 24.87 0.24
C THR A 146 -2.78 24.49 0.23
N ARG A 147 -3.49 24.68 -0.88
CA ARG A 147 -4.90 24.27 -0.99
C ARG A 147 -5.04 22.74 -0.88
N ALA A 148 -4.20 21.99 -1.57
CA ALA A 148 -4.22 20.54 -1.52
C ALA A 148 -3.89 20.01 -0.12
N VAL A 149 -2.88 20.58 0.54
CA VAL A 149 -2.49 20.24 1.93
C VAL A 149 -3.61 20.62 2.91
N THR A 150 -4.21 21.81 2.79
CA THR A 150 -5.34 22.24 3.64
C THR A 150 -6.52 21.29 3.51
N THR A 151 -6.84 20.86 2.28
CA THR A 151 -7.93 19.90 2.05
C THR A 151 -7.63 18.55 2.71
N ALA A 152 -6.43 18.02 2.54
CA ALA A 152 -6.00 16.76 3.16
C ALA A 152 -5.99 16.87 4.70
N ALA A 153 -5.47 17.98 5.23
CA ALA A 153 -5.46 18.27 6.66
C ALA A 153 -6.88 18.29 7.25
N GLY A 154 -7.83 18.94 6.58
CA GLY A 154 -9.24 18.96 7.01
C GLY A 154 -9.87 17.56 7.10
N LEU A 155 -9.53 16.65 6.19
CA LEU A 155 -9.99 15.25 6.24
C LEU A 155 -9.37 14.48 7.41
N LEU A 156 -8.17 14.88 7.82
CA LEU A 156 -7.46 14.38 9.01
C LEU A 156 -7.83 15.17 10.27
N GLY A 157 -8.81 16.10 10.17
CA GLY A 157 -9.22 16.96 11.25
C GLY A 157 -8.14 17.89 11.78
N ALA A 158 -7.17 18.21 10.96
CA ALA A 158 -6.11 19.16 11.26
C ALA A 158 -6.31 20.47 10.50
N SER A 159 -5.68 21.53 10.97
CA SER A 159 -5.58 22.81 10.25
C SER A 159 -4.12 23.09 9.90
N LEU A 160 -3.91 23.67 8.72
CA LEU A 160 -2.60 24.12 8.26
C LEU A 160 -2.43 25.59 8.63
N ASP A 161 -1.33 25.92 9.28
CA ASP A 161 -0.83 27.28 9.37
C ASP A 161 -0.02 27.60 8.08
N PRO A 162 -0.56 28.43 7.19
CA PRO A 162 0.09 28.67 5.90
C PRO A 162 1.38 29.50 6.03
N SER A 163 1.64 30.13 7.17
CA SER A 163 2.84 30.93 7.40
C SER A 163 4.03 30.08 7.83
N THR A 164 3.79 29.00 8.56
CA THR A 164 4.83 28.13 9.09
C THR A 164 4.85 26.75 8.44
N GLY A 165 3.80 26.37 7.70
CA GLY A 165 3.59 25.00 7.21
C GLY A 165 3.30 24.00 8.32
N ALA A 166 3.01 24.47 9.54
CA ALA A 166 2.70 23.60 10.66
C ALA A 166 1.25 23.10 10.58
N LEU A 167 1.08 21.80 10.78
CA LEU A 167 -0.25 21.21 10.96
C LEU A 167 -0.55 21.13 12.45
N SER A 168 -1.65 21.76 12.85
CA SER A 168 -2.20 21.64 14.20
C SER A 168 -3.38 20.68 14.18
N ALA A 169 -3.27 19.56 14.89
CA ALA A 169 -4.41 18.68 15.12
C ALA A 169 -5.16 19.16 16.38
N PRO A 170 -6.49 19.37 16.30
CA PRO A 170 -7.26 19.90 17.43
C PRO A 170 -7.41 18.92 18.59
N TRP A 171 -7.01 17.68 18.42
CA TRP A 171 -7.05 16.68 19.47
C TRP A 171 -5.69 16.39 20.05
N SER A 172 -5.58 16.68 21.29
CA SER A 172 -4.53 16.14 22.13
C SER A 172 -4.69 14.61 22.25
N VAL A 173 -3.57 13.89 22.16
CA VAL A 173 -3.50 12.42 22.34
C VAL A 173 -4.01 11.97 23.73
N THR A 174 -4.24 12.91 24.65
CA THR A 174 -4.57 12.67 26.06
C THR A 174 -6.06 12.52 26.33
N ASP A 175 -6.92 12.78 25.35
CA ASP A 175 -8.37 12.66 25.59
C ASP A 175 -8.85 11.22 25.30
N ALA A 176 -8.85 10.40 26.38
CA ALA A 176 -9.37 9.04 26.35
C ALA A 176 -10.88 8.98 26.01
N ASN A 177 -11.57 10.12 26.09
CA ASN A 177 -12.99 10.28 25.81
C ASN A 177 -13.28 10.87 24.42
N GLN A 178 -12.35 10.76 23.46
CA GLN A 178 -12.50 11.33 22.11
C GLN A 178 -13.81 10.89 21.43
N THR A 179 -14.83 11.71 21.57
CA THR A 179 -16.08 11.61 20.82
C THR A 179 -15.97 12.18 19.41
N ALA A 180 -15.04 13.10 19.17
CA ALA A 180 -14.81 13.71 17.86
C ALA A 180 -13.79 12.88 17.07
N GLN A 181 -14.25 12.22 15.99
CA GLN A 181 -13.41 11.53 15.03
C GLN A 181 -13.22 12.42 13.80
N SER A 182 -12.02 12.38 13.19
CA SER A 182 -11.84 12.99 11.88
C SER A 182 -12.73 12.33 10.83
N PRO A 183 -13.04 13.02 9.72
CA PRO A 183 -13.77 12.40 8.62
C PRO A 183 -13.11 11.10 8.13
N LEU A 184 -11.77 11.03 8.10
CA LEU A 184 -11.04 9.84 7.68
C LEU A 184 -11.12 8.72 8.74
N GLU A 185 -10.94 9.03 10.03
CA GLU A 185 -11.12 8.06 11.12
C GLU A 185 -12.49 7.39 11.06
N HIS A 186 -13.53 8.18 10.83
CA HIS A 186 -14.90 7.68 10.72
C HIS A 186 -15.03 6.68 9.55
N ARG A 187 -14.49 7.02 8.37
CA ARG A 187 -14.51 6.17 7.18
C ARG A 187 -13.71 4.88 7.40
N LEU A 188 -12.48 4.99 7.91
CA LEU A 188 -11.64 3.83 8.21
C LEU A 188 -12.28 2.93 9.27
N GLY A 189 -12.87 3.53 10.31
CA GLY A 189 -13.59 2.80 11.35
C GLY A 189 -14.79 2.01 10.80
N ALA A 190 -15.58 2.61 9.90
CA ALA A 190 -16.69 1.93 9.23
C ALA A 190 -16.20 0.77 8.36
N LEU A 191 -15.17 1.00 7.55
CA LEU A 191 -14.54 -0.03 6.72
C LEU A 191 -14.05 -1.21 7.56
N LEU A 192 -13.26 -0.96 8.61
CA LEU A 192 -12.68 -2.02 9.42
C LEU A 192 -13.73 -2.80 10.21
N ARG A 193 -14.79 -2.14 10.71
CA ARG A 193 -15.95 -2.85 11.30
C ARG A 193 -16.62 -3.77 10.28
N SER A 194 -16.77 -3.32 9.04
CA SER A 194 -17.35 -4.15 7.97
C SER A 194 -16.47 -5.36 7.63
N VAL A 195 -15.15 -5.20 7.55
CA VAL A 195 -14.21 -6.32 7.38
C VAL A 195 -14.33 -7.31 8.53
N LEU A 196 -14.33 -6.82 9.76
CA LEU A 196 -14.44 -7.64 10.96
C LEU A 196 -15.75 -8.43 10.99
N SER A 197 -16.89 -7.78 10.76
CA SER A 197 -18.20 -8.44 10.76
C SER A 197 -18.35 -9.47 9.64
N SER A 198 -17.83 -9.17 8.44
CA SER A 198 -17.89 -10.09 7.29
C SER A 198 -16.97 -11.31 7.42
N SER A 199 -15.97 -11.27 8.31
CA SER A 199 -14.98 -12.33 8.48
C SER A 199 -15.08 -13.08 9.82
N THR A 200 -16.20 -13.02 10.50
CA THR A 200 -16.43 -13.68 11.82
C THR A 200 -16.44 -15.21 11.74
N SER A 201 -16.98 -15.78 10.67
CA SER A 201 -17.07 -17.23 10.48
C SER A 201 -15.78 -17.86 9.95
N GLY A 202 -14.81 -17.05 9.58
CA GLY A 202 -13.52 -17.51 9.06
C GLY A 202 -12.70 -18.26 10.11
N ASN A 203 -11.67 -18.97 9.66
CA ASN A 203 -10.71 -19.69 10.51
C ASN A 203 -11.39 -20.65 11.51
N GLY A 204 -12.35 -21.45 11.03
CA GLY A 204 -13.04 -22.42 11.89
C GLY A 204 -13.94 -21.80 12.97
N GLY A 205 -14.45 -20.58 12.77
CA GLY A 205 -15.32 -19.86 13.70
C GLY A 205 -14.59 -18.86 14.62
N SER A 206 -13.24 -18.86 14.65
CA SER A 206 -12.47 -17.88 15.44
C SER A 206 -12.38 -16.50 14.75
N GLY A 207 -12.85 -16.40 13.50
CA GLY A 207 -12.72 -15.23 12.65
C GLY A 207 -11.32 -15.05 12.03
N ALA A 208 -11.28 -14.35 10.91
CA ALA A 208 -10.04 -14.09 10.22
C ALA A 208 -9.08 -13.20 11.04
N ARG A 209 -7.78 -13.44 10.93
CA ARG A 209 -6.79 -12.44 11.31
C ARG A 209 -6.87 -11.26 10.34
N VAL A 210 -7.14 -10.07 10.83
CA VAL A 210 -7.24 -8.86 10.01
C VAL A 210 -6.01 -8.00 10.26
N VAL A 211 -5.23 -7.77 9.22
CA VAL A 211 -3.99 -6.99 9.27
C VAL A 211 -4.17 -5.71 8.45
N VAL A 212 -4.27 -4.58 9.13
CA VAL A 212 -4.18 -3.27 8.49
C VAL A 212 -2.71 -2.98 8.22
N VAL A 213 -2.35 -2.73 6.98
CA VAL A 213 -0.97 -2.39 6.59
C VAL A 213 -0.86 -0.88 6.52
N ASP A 214 -0.05 -0.32 7.41
CA ASP A 214 0.18 1.11 7.50
C ASP A 214 0.99 1.62 6.30
N TYR A 215 0.75 2.87 5.90
CA TYR A 215 1.58 3.51 4.89
C TYR A 215 2.99 3.77 5.45
N PRO A 216 4.04 3.59 4.66
CA PRO A 216 5.37 4.01 5.07
C PRO A 216 5.48 5.54 5.12
N ILE A 217 6.55 6.04 5.74
CA ILE A 217 6.96 7.43 5.53
C ILE A 217 7.51 7.53 4.10
N LEU A 218 6.98 8.49 3.32
CA LEU A 218 7.28 8.59 1.89
C LEU A 218 8.52 9.42 1.61
N ILE A 219 8.68 10.52 2.33
CA ILE A 219 9.83 11.43 2.19
C ILE A 219 10.48 11.66 3.55
N GLY A 220 11.79 11.75 3.59
CA GLY A 220 12.53 12.12 4.79
C GLY A 220 12.35 13.61 5.12
N ALA A 221 12.70 13.99 6.34
CA ALA A 221 12.72 15.39 6.71
C ALA A 221 13.75 16.15 5.84
N PRO A 222 13.39 17.30 5.25
CA PRO A 222 14.32 18.08 4.46
C PRO A 222 15.39 18.71 5.37
N THR A 223 16.64 18.55 4.98
CA THR A 223 17.80 19.18 5.64
C THR A 223 18.37 20.34 4.80
N THR A 224 17.77 20.59 3.65
CA THR A 224 18.16 21.59 2.65
C THR A 224 16.92 22.38 2.24
N PRO A 225 17.06 23.56 1.62
CA PRO A 225 15.91 24.37 1.15
C PRO A 225 14.98 23.64 0.17
N VAL A 226 15.45 22.52 -0.40
CA VAL A 226 14.67 21.66 -1.29
C VAL A 226 14.80 20.19 -0.90
N CYS A 227 13.76 19.44 -1.11
CA CYS A 227 13.73 17.98 -1.02
C CYS A 227 13.69 17.42 -2.44
N LEU A 228 14.76 16.81 -2.91
CA LEU A 228 14.77 16.09 -4.18
C LEU A 228 13.84 14.85 -4.06
N VAL A 229 13.08 14.59 -5.11
CA VAL A 229 12.17 13.44 -5.16
C VAL A 229 12.37 12.57 -6.39
N GLY A 230 13.46 12.80 -7.11
CA GLY A 230 13.93 11.97 -8.21
C GLY A 230 15.44 12.08 -8.33
N PRO A 231 16.11 10.97 -8.72
CA PRO A 231 17.59 10.89 -8.74
C PRO A 231 18.22 11.59 -9.94
N ALA A 232 17.43 11.95 -10.95
CA ALA A 232 17.90 12.50 -12.20
C ALA A 232 16.97 13.62 -12.69
N PRO A 233 17.50 14.58 -13.51
CA PRO A 233 16.68 15.62 -14.07
C PRO A 233 15.69 15.05 -15.10
N LEU A 234 14.43 15.50 -15.02
CA LEU A 234 13.44 15.24 -16.04
C LEU A 234 13.72 16.15 -17.24
N ARG A 235 13.88 15.57 -18.42
CA ARG A 235 14.09 16.29 -19.67
C ARG A 235 12.83 16.18 -20.52
N PHE A 236 12.15 17.30 -20.67
CA PHE A 236 11.04 17.46 -21.58
C PHE A 236 11.55 18.25 -22.79
N SER A 237 11.92 17.60 -23.88
CA SER A 237 12.56 18.19 -25.08
C SER A 237 14.04 18.59 -24.89
N SER A 238 14.55 19.51 -25.73
CA SER A 238 15.94 19.96 -25.74
C SER A 238 16.31 20.93 -24.60
N ALA A 239 15.39 21.24 -23.70
CA ALA A 239 15.65 22.15 -22.57
C ALA A 239 16.53 21.51 -21.49
N ALA A 240 17.23 22.32 -20.72
CA ALA A 240 17.95 21.87 -19.54
C ALA A 240 17.02 21.11 -18.60
N GLY A 241 17.37 19.87 -18.23
CA GLY A 241 16.53 19.06 -17.36
C GLY A 241 16.45 19.66 -15.94
N LEU A 242 15.29 19.59 -15.33
CA LEU A 242 15.06 20.00 -13.97
C LEU A 242 14.94 18.77 -13.06
N TYR A 243 15.64 18.79 -11.92
CA TYR A 243 15.44 17.77 -10.89
C TYR A 243 14.08 17.97 -10.24
N PRO A 244 13.23 16.91 -10.17
CA PRO A 244 11.96 17.01 -9.46
C PRO A 244 12.21 17.19 -7.96
N ALA A 245 11.60 18.21 -7.38
CA ALA A 245 11.85 18.58 -6.00
C ALA A 245 10.61 19.25 -5.37
N PHE A 246 10.50 19.13 -4.04
CA PHE A 246 9.61 19.94 -3.22
C PHE A 246 10.40 21.08 -2.55
N PRO A 247 9.87 22.31 -2.41
CA PRO A 247 10.35 23.26 -1.42
C PRO A 247 10.35 22.61 -0.03
N ALA A 248 11.29 22.97 0.84
CA ALA A 248 11.39 22.39 2.18
C ALA A 248 10.07 22.52 2.97
N ILE A 249 9.37 23.65 2.82
CA ILE A 249 8.06 23.86 3.46
C ILE A 249 7.03 22.83 2.95
N ALA A 250 6.93 22.63 1.64
CA ALA A 250 6.00 21.65 1.07
C ALA A 250 6.38 20.22 1.46
N ALA A 251 7.67 19.89 1.53
CA ALA A 251 8.14 18.60 1.98
C ALA A 251 7.76 18.33 3.45
N ASN A 252 7.90 19.34 4.32
CA ASN A 252 7.46 19.25 5.71
C ASN A 252 5.94 19.08 5.84
N GLU A 253 5.15 19.81 5.06
CA GLU A 253 3.70 19.68 5.01
C GLU A 253 3.28 18.26 4.57
N LEU A 254 3.89 17.73 3.50
CA LEU A 254 3.63 16.38 3.01
C LEU A 254 4.01 15.32 4.03
N LEU A 255 5.15 15.48 4.69
CA LEU A 255 5.60 14.60 5.76
C LEU A 255 4.59 14.63 6.93
N ALA A 256 4.13 15.81 7.34
CA ALA A 256 3.18 15.97 8.40
C ALA A 256 1.82 15.32 8.07
N VAL A 257 1.29 15.51 6.85
CA VAL A 257 0.08 14.82 6.37
C VAL A 257 0.25 13.30 6.40
N ASN A 258 1.41 12.80 5.93
CA ASN A 258 1.69 11.36 5.96
C ASN A 258 1.77 10.81 7.39
N MET A 259 2.40 11.54 8.32
CA MET A 259 2.46 11.15 9.73
C MET A 259 1.08 11.17 10.39
N LEU A 260 0.23 12.17 10.08
CA LEU A 260 -1.14 12.22 10.58
C LEU A 260 -1.98 11.05 10.05
N LEU A 261 -1.92 10.73 8.76
CA LEU A 261 -2.60 9.55 8.19
C LEU A 261 -2.24 8.27 8.95
N ARG A 262 -0.96 8.08 9.23
CA ARG A 262 -0.47 6.91 9.98
C ARG A 262 -1.00 6.91 11.41
N ARG A 263 -1.00 8.06 12.08
CA ARG A 263 -1.54 8.22 13.43
C ARG A 263 -3.03 7.90 13.46
N GLU A 264 -3.82 8.45 12.53
CA GLU A 264 -5.25 8.17 12.39
C GLU A 264 -5.52 6.66 12.22
N THR A 265 -4.78 6.02 11.31
CA THR A 265 -4.88 4.58 11.07
C THR A 265 -4.57 3.79 12.36
N ALA A 266 -3.50 4.14 13.06
CA ALA A 266 -3.12 3.50 14.32
C ALA A 266 -4.18 3.68 15.42
N THR A 267 -4.75 4.88 15.53
CA THR A 267 -5.82 5.21 16.49
C THR A 267 -7.07 4.39 16.24
N VAL A 268 -7.53 4.30 14.99
CA VAL A 268 -8.71 3.49 14.63
C VAL A 268 -8.47 2.01 14.93
N VAL A 269 -7.29 1.49 14.55
CA VAL A 269 -6.95 0.08 14.83
C VAL A 269 -6.89 -0.18 16.33
N ALA A 270 -6.27 0.68 17.12
CA ALA A 270 -6.16 0.53 18.57
C ALA A 270 -7.55 0.52 19.23
N ARG A 271 -8.43 1.44 18.82
CA ARG A 271 -9.80 1.55 19.34
C ARG A 271 -10.62 0.30 19.03
N LEU A 272 -10.58 -0.19 17.80
CA LEU A 272 -11.32 -1.39 17.41
C LEU A 272 -10.72 -2.68 17.98
N ARG A 273 -9.41 -2.73 18.16
CA ARG A 273 -8.70 -3.89 18.74
C ARG A 273 -9.12 -4.17 20.18
N ALA A 274 -9.55 -3.15 20.93
CA ALA A 274 -10.09 -3.34 22.28
C ALA A 274 -11.27 -4.34 22.31
N HIS A 275 -12.02 -4.43 21.20
CA HIS A 275 -13.16 -5.31 21.04
C HIS A 275 -12.94 -6.47 20.06
N ALA A 276 -11.81 -6.47 19.34
CA ALA A 276 -11.48 -7.45 18.32
C ALA A 276 -9.98 -7.72 18.27
N SER A 277 -9.45 -8.55 19.16
CA SER A 277 -8.00 -8.84 19.29
C SER A 277 -7.35 -9.38 18.01
N ARG A 278 -8.16 -9.95 17.10
CA ARG A 278 -7.73 -10.42 15.78
C ARG A 278 -7.41 -9.30 14.79
N LEU A 279 -7.74 -8.03 15.08
CA LEU A 279 -7.34 -6.85 14.32
C LEU A 279 -5.97 -6.38 14.78
N VAL A 280 -5.04 -6.21 13.86
CA VAL A 280 -3.68 -5.77 14.14
C VAL A 280 -3.18 -4.77 13.08
N LEU A 281 -2.22 -3.93 13.49
CA LEU A 281 -1.54 -2.99 12.60
C LEU A 281 -0.15 -3.55 12.24
N ALA A 282 0.13 -3.65 10.95
CA ALA A 282 1.45 -3.93 10.42
C ALA A 282 2.14 -2.61 10.03
N ASN A 283 3.03 -2.15 10.90
CA ASN A 283 3.80 -0.93 10.67
C ASN A 283 5.14 -1.29 9.99
N PRO A 284 5.42 -0.76 8.78
CA PRO A 284 6.65 -1.03 8.03
C PRO A 284 7.82 -0.16 8.51
N VAL A 285 8.23 -0.31 9.77
CA VAL A 285 9.28 0.49 10.43
C VAL A 285 10.64 0.46 9.74
N ARG A 286 10.91 -0.55 8.91
CA ARG A 286 12.17 -0.69 8.17
C ARG A 286 12.12 -0.10 6.77
N PHE A 287 11.00 0.49 6.39
CA PHE A 287 10.83 1.11 5.09
C PHE A 287 11.66 2.41 5.02
N GLN A 288 12.44 2.55 3.94
CA GLN A 288 13.28 3.73 3.74
C GLN A 288 12.53 4.77 2.90
N PRO A 289 12.31 5.98 3.43
CA PRO A 289 11.72 7.08 2.67
C PRO A 289 12.68 7.57 1.57
N ILE A 290 12.16 8.40 0.66
CA ILE A 290 13.02 9.14 -0.26
C ILE A 290 13.91 10.07 0.55
N ASN A 291 15.22 9.98 0.31
CA ASN A 291 16.21 10.89 0.90
C ASN A 291 16.17 12.23 0.17
N CYS A 292 15.83 13.30 0.87
CA CYS A 292 15.70 14.64 0.29
C CYS A 292 17.00 15.18 -0.34
N ALA A 293 18.17 14.75 0.11
CA ALA A 293 19.44 15.20 -0.45
C ALA A 293 19.77 14.53 -1.80
N THR A 294 19.28 13.32 -2.03
CA THR A 294 19.62 12.53 -3.21
C THR A 294 18.45 12.24 -4.14
N GLY A 295 17.22 12.45 -3.69
CA GLY A 295 16.00 12.09 -4.42
C GLY A 295 15.78 10.58 -4.59
N THR A 296 16.47 9.75 -3.81
CA THR A 296 16.45 8.29 -3.94
C THR A 296 15.90 7.59 -2.72
N SER A 297 15.35 6.41 -2.94
CA SER A 297 15.03 5.42 -1.91
C SER A 297 15.25 4.03 -2.49
N ARG A 298 15.62 3.08 -1.65
CA ARG A 298 15.63 1.67 -2.00
C ARG A 298 14.22 1.10 -2.11
N ASP A 299 13.32 1.58 -1.27
CA ASP A 299 12.03 0.97 -1.01
C ASP A 299 10.88 1.71 -1.71
N LEU A 300 11.14 2.93 -2.22
CA LEU A 300 10.13 3.79 -2.86
C LEU A 300 10.64 4.32 -4.20
N ASN A 301 9.79 4.30 -5.21
CA ASN A 301 10.08 4.94 -6.48
C ASN A 301 10.00 6.46 -6.32
N GLY A 302 11.05 7.14 -6.72
CA GLY A 302 11.05 8.59 -6.88
C GLY A 302 10.31 9.02 -8.14
N LEU A 303 10.25 10.32 -8.38
CA LEU A 303 9.68 10.91 -9.59
C LEU A 303 10.71 10.83 -10.73
N THR A 304 10.49 9.92 -11.67
CA THR A 304 11.27 9.73 -12.90
C THR A 304 10.32 9.63 -14.09
N LEU A 305 10.82 9.77 -15.32
CA LEU A 305 9.98 9.54 -16.51
C LEU A 305 9.40 8.13 -16.50
N ALA A 306 10.21 7.11 -16.22
CA ALA A 306 9.75 5.72 -16.16
C ALA A 306 8.70 5.51 -15.06
N SER A 307 8.85 6.13 -13.88
CA SER A 307 7.85 6.00 -12.82
C SER A 307 6.56 6.79 -13.11
N LEU A 308 6.64 7.89 -13.86
CA LEU A 308 5.46 8.60 -14.35
C LEU A 308 4.68 7.77 -15.38
N GLU A 309 5.39 7.20 -16.36
CA GLU A 309 4.79 6.37 -17.41
C GLU A 309 4.15 5.09 -16.85
N SER A 310 4.77 4.49 -15.83
CA SER A 310 4.25 3.27 -15.19
C SER A 310 3.23 3.53 -14.08
N GLY A 311 2.90 4.79 -13.75
CA GLY A 311 2.09 5.12 -12.57
C GLY A 311 2.77 4.79 -11.24
N GLY A 312 4.07 4.48 -11.26
CA GLY A 312 4.82 3.98 -10.09
C GLY A 312 5.41 5.07 -9.18
N SER A 313 5.29 6.36 -9.52
CA SER A 313 5.83 7.45 -8.69
C SER A 313 5.27 7.39 -7.27
N PHE A 314 6.16 7.47 -6.29
CA PHE A 314 5.83 7.36 -4.85
C PHE A 314 5.16 6.04 -4.43
N HIS A 315 5.25 5.01 -5.26
CA HIS A 315 4.82 3.66 -4.91
C HIS A 315 6.01 2.79 -4.50
N PRO A 316 5.79 1.76 -3.67
CA PRO A 316 6.84 0.86 -3.24
C PRO A 316 7.52 0.15 -4.41
N THR A 317 8.84 0.08 -4.39
CA THR A 317 9.63 -0.79 -5.28
C THR A 317 9.38 -2.27 -4.93
N ALA A 318 9.92 -3.20 -5.71
CA ALA A 318 9.88 -4.63 -5.36
C ALA A 318 10.52 -4.92 -3.98
N VAL A 319 11.55 -4.14 -3.61
CA VAL A 319 12.18 -4.20 -2.28
C VAL A 319 11.22 -3.64 -1.23
N GLY A 320 10.60 -2.49 -1.47
CA GLY A 320 9.59 -1.91 -0.58
C GLY A 320 8.40 -2.84 -0.34
N GLN A 321 7.93 -3.53 -1.39
CA GLN A 321 6.88 -4.56 -1.26
C GLN A 321 7.34 -5.75 -0.38
N THR A 322 8.64 -6.08 -0.41
CA THR A 322 9.21 -7.10 0.49
C THR A 322 9.20 -6.62 1.95
N VAL A 323 9.49 -5.34 2.20
CA VAL A 323 9.42 -4.75 3.54
C VAL A 323 7.99 -4.77 4.06
N LEU A 324 6.99 -4.38 3.24
CA LEU A 324 5.57 -4.47 3.60
C LEU A 324 5.16 -5.92 3.91
N ALA A 325 5.54 -6.88 3.07
CA ALA A 325 5.29 -8.30 3.35
C ALA A 325 5.93 -8.76 4.66
N GLY A 326 7.13 -8.27 4.97
CA GLY A 326 7.82 -8.51 6.24
C GLY A 326 7.05 -8.00 7.45
N ALA A 327 6.50 -6.78 7.35
CA ALA A 327 5.67 -6.20 8.40
C ALA A 327 4.41 -7.05 8.67
N VAL A 328 3.74 -7.52 7.63
CA VAL A 328 2.58 -8.43 7.74
C VAL A 328 2.99 -9.75 8.39
N ARG A 329 4.05 -10.41 7.88
CA ARG A 329 4.53 -11.69 8.46
C ARG A 329 4.86 -11.58 9.93
N ASN A 330 5.42 -10.46 10.38
CA ASN A 330 5.69 -10.24 11.81
C ASN A 330 4.41 -10.23 12.66
N GLN A 331 3.29 -9.79 12.10
CA GLN A 331 1.99 -9.85 12.80
C GLN A 331 1.37 -11.26 12.78
N LEU A 332 1.72 -12.10 11.81
CA LEU A 332 1.19 -13.46 11.73
C LEU A 332 1.92 -14.45 12.67
N ARG A 333 3.11 -14.10 13.15
CA ARG A 333 3.91 -14.91 14.08
C ARG A 333 3.58 -14.68 15.56
N ARG A 334 2.84 -13.62 15.86
CA ARG A 334 2.37 -13.25 17.20
C ARG A 334 0.97 -13.78 17.46
#